data_3ff7ca6e61fbb2a541583a585fe4aa4e
#
_entry.id   3ff7ca6e61fbb2a541583a585fe4aa4e
#
_cell.length_a   1.000
_cell.length_b   1.000
_cell.length_c   1.000
_cell.angle_alpha   90.00
_cell.angle_beta   90.00
_cell.angle_gamma   90.00
#
_symmetry.space_group_name_H-M   'P 1'
#
loop_
_entity.id
_entity.type
_entity.pdbx_description
1 polymer ?
#
loop_
_entity_poly.entity_id
_entity_poly.type
_entity_poly.pdbx_seq_one_letter_code
_entity_poly.pdbx_strand_id
1 'polypeptide(L)'
;MLQVAAEVTSTIAAAAAAAHPRETGGILLGWWLEERVIVRHAVEVPDPDATRTSWTRDHDTAQAALQVALSDQGNPWLGYVGDWHSHPGACGVSSQDLASIQHASDQYDQPLVLLVHRADGLVEAVVTESASHPLIRGLIPGTSGKATT
;
A
#
# COMPACT_ATOMS: atom_id res chain seq x y z
N MET A 1 7.73 -9.50 10.06
CA MET A 1 8.66 -9.07 9.01
C MET A 1 7.91 -8.79 7.71
N LEU A 2 8.31 -7.77 7.00
CA LEU A 2 7.67 -7.34 5.75
C LEU A 2 8.59 -7.63 4.56
N GLN A 3 8.06 -8.27 3.53
CA GLN A 3 8.72 -8.42 2.24
C GLN A 3 7.86 -7.77 1.16
N VAL A 4 8.46 -6.91 0.36
CA VAL A 4 7.77 -6.18 -0.71
C VAL A 4 8.45 -6.50 -2.03
N ALA A 5 7.71 -7.06 -2.97
CA ALA A 5 8.24 -7.37 -4.30
C ALA A 5 8.64 -6.06 -5.01
N ALA A 6 9.72 -6.11 -5.78
CA ALA A 6 10.22 -4.93 -6.50
C ALA A 6 9.18 -4.32 -7.43
N GLU A 7 8.34 -5.14 -8.06
CA GLU A 7 7.28 -4.62 -8.95
C GLU A 7 6.22 -3.80 -8.20
N VAL A 8 6.04 -4.03 -6.89
CA VAL A 8 5.10 -3.24 -6.08
C VAL A 8 5.55 -1.79 -6.01
N THR A 9 6.80 -1.55 -5.65
CA THR A 9 7.33 -0.20 -5.58
C THR A 9 7.43 0.46 -6.95
N SER A 10 7.70 -0.31 -8.00
CA SER A 10 7.64 0.18 -9.39
C SER A 10 6.25 0.65 -9.78
N THR A 11 5.26 -0.17 -9.50
CA THR A 11 3.85 0.15 -9.82
C THR A 11 3.40 1.41 -9.08
N ILE A 12 3.72 1.48 -7.79
CA ILE A 12 3.37 2.63 -6.96
C ILE A 12 4.06 3.90 -7.46
N ALA A 13 5.34 3.83 -7.78
CA ALA A 13 6.09 4.98 -8.30
C ALA A 13 5.53 5.48 -9.63
N ALA A 14 5.18 4.58 -10.53
CA ALA A 14 4.60 4.94 -11.83
C ALA A 14 3.23 5.60 -11.65
N ALA A 15 2.39 5.06 -10.78
CA ALA A 15 1.07 5.63 -10.50
C ALA A 15 1.20 7.02 -9.85
N ALA A 16 2.12 7.17 -8.90
CA ALA A 16 2.37 8.45 -8.25
C ALA A 16 2.82 9.51 -9.25
N ALA A 17 3.72 9.16 -10.17
CA ALA A 17 4.20 10.06 -11.20
C ALA A 17 3.08 10.48 -12.14
N ALA A 18 2.22 9.55 -12.54
CA ALA A 18 1.10 9.82 -13.43
C ALA A 18 0.04 10.71 -12.78
N ALA A 19 -0.17 10.60 -11.48
CA ALA A 19 -1.17 11.37 -10.74
C ALA A 19 -0.67 12.75 -10.30
N HIS A 20 0.66 12.93 -10.18
CA HIS A 20 1.25 14.16 -9.67
C HIS A 20 0.64 15.41 -10.32
N PRO A 21 0.23 16.45 -9.59
CA PRO A 21 0.47 16.73 -8.17
C PRO A 21 -0.62 16.25 -7.22
N ARG A 22 -1.51 15.37 -7.67
CA ARG A 22 -2.55 14.82 -6.81
C ARG A 22 -2.06 13.55 -6.14
N GLU A 23 -2.64 13.22 -4.99
CA GLU A 23 -2.46 11.91 -4.39
C GLU A 23 -3.14 10.84 -5.23
N THR A 24 -2.61 9.65 -5.17
CA THR A 24 -3.29 8.44 -5.65
C THR A 24 -3.04 7.32 -4.65
N GLY A 25 -3.73 6.23 -4.82
CA GLY A 25 -3.57 5.10 -3.93
C GLY A 25 -4.27 3.86 -4.45
N GLY A 26 -4.28 2.85 -3.63
CA GLY A 26 -4.88 1.58 -3.97
C GLY A 26 -4.74 0.54 -2.90
N ILE A 27 -4.85 -0.70 -3.31
CA ILE A 27 -4.80 -1.86 -2.43
C ILE A 27 -3.53 -2.68 -2.69
N LEU A 28 -3.16 -3.45 -1.69
CA LEU A 28 -2.02 -4.36 -1.75
C LEU A 28 -2.52 -5.80 -1.67
N LEU A 29 -1.94 -6.64 -2.50
CA LEU A 29 -2.23 -8.06 -2.55
C LEU A 29 -0.98 -8.85 -2.15
N GLY A 30 -1.19 -9.89 -1.39
CA GLY A 30 -0.13 -10.75 -0.93
C GLY A 30 -0.67 -11.82 0.00
N TRP A 31 0.15 -12.25 0.94
CA TRP A 31 -0.26 -13.27 1.90
C TRP A 31 0.57 -13.17 3.18
N TRP A 32 0.04 -13.75 4.23
CA TRP A 32 0.75 -13.92 5.49
C TRP A 32 1.37 -15.31 5.54
N LEU A 33 2.61 -15.37 5.99
CA LEU A 33 3.33 -16.62 6.17
C LEU A 33 3.98 -16.56 7.54
N GLU A 34 3.36 -17.18 8.53
CA GLU A 34 3.78 -17.11 9.93
C GLU A 34 3.79 -15.64 10.40
N GLU A 35 4.96 -15.13 10.82
CA GLU A 35 5.10 -13.75 11.30
C GLU A 35 5.49 -12.77 10.17
N ARG A 36 5.40 -13.23 8.93
CA ARG A 36 5.87 -12.50 7.77
C ARG A 36 4.70 -12.15 6.87
N VAL A 37 4.67 -10.91 6.39
CA VAL A 37 3.75 -10.53 5.32
C VAL A 37 4.53 -10.33 4.03
N ILE A 38 4.00 -10.88 2.95
CA ILE A 38 4.57 -10.75 1.62
C ILE A 38 3.61 -9.92 0.79
N VAL A 39 4.07 -8.76 0.34
CA VAL A 39 3.31 -7.90 -0.57
C VAL A 39 3.78 -8.18 -1.98
N ARG A 40 2.89 -8.70 -2.80
CA ARG A 40 3.23 -9.23 -4.12
C ARG A 40 2.79 -8.32 -5.24
N HIS A 41 1.64 -7.65 -5.08
CA HIS A 41 1.07 -6.78 -6.11
C HIS A 41 0.48 -5.53 -5.48
N ALA A 42 0.59 -4.40 -6.19
CA ALA A 42 -0.14 -3.17 -5.90
C ALA A 42 -1.15 -2.93 -7.03
N VAL A 43 -2.35 -2.54 -6.65
CA VAL A 43 -3.43 -2.25 -7.60
C VAL A 43 -3.92 -0.83 -7.33
N GLU A 44 -3.92 0.01 -8.35
CA GLU A 44 -4.44 1.37 -8.19
C GLU A 44 -5.97 1.35 -8.11
N VAL A 45 -6.49 2.13 -7.17
CA VAL A 45 -7.93 2.36 -7.00
C VAL A 45 -8.14 3.87 -7.18
N PRO A 46 -8.54 4.32 -8.36
CA PRO A 46 -8.64 5.75 -8.64
C PRO A 46 -9.68 6.42 -7.76
N ASP A 47 -9.35 7.63 -7.30
CA ASP A 47 -10.27 8.53 -6.65
C ASP A 47 -10.40 9.79 -7.53
N PRO A 48 -11.53 9.97 -8.24
CA PRO A 48 -11.68 11.13 -9.13
C PRO A 48 -11.67 12.46 -8.38
N ASP A 49 -11.91 12.44 -7.09
CA ASP A 49 -11.93 13.64 -6.24
C ASP A 49 -10.62 13.84 -5.48
N ALA A 50 -9.58 13.07 -5.81
CA ALA A 50 -8.29 13.20 -5.16
C ALA A 50 -7.69 14.59 -5.39
N THR A 51 -7.00 15.09 -4.36
CA THR A 51 -6.31 16.38 -4.36
C THR A 51 -4.83 16.19 -4.04
N ARG A 52 -4.12 17.29 -3.86
CA ARG A 52 -2.71 17.25 -3.43
C ARG A 52 -2.51 16.67 -2.04
N THR A 53 -3.58 16.67 -1.22
CA THR A 53 -3.49 16.32 0.20
C THR A 53 -4.48 15.25 0.62
N SER A 54 -5.26 14.71 -0.32
CA SER A 54 -6.24 13.71 0.01
C SER A 54 -6.45 12.71 -1.13
N TRP A 55 -6.57 11.49 -0.73
CA TRP A 55 -7.03 10.36 -1.54
C TRP A 55 -7.90 9.50 -0.63
N THR A 56 -9.08 9.14 -1.11
CA THR A 56 -10.01 8.31 -0.35
C THR A 56 -10.25 7.00 -1.10
N ARG A 57 -10.12 5.92 -0.38
CA ARG A 57 -10.45 4.61 -0.92
C ARG A 57 -11.96 4.40 -0.85
N ASP A 58 -12.61 4.44 -1.99
CA ASP A 58 -14.03 4.08 -2.08
C ASP A 58 -14.16 2.57 -1.90
N HIS A 59 -15.00 2.15 -0.96
CA HIS A 59 -15.13 0.74 -0.61
C HIS A 59 -15.56 -0.11 -1.80
N ASP A 60 -16.57 0.30 -2.54
CA ASP A 60 -17.11 -0.47 -3.65
C ASP A 60 -16.11 -0.55 -4.81
N THR A 61 -15.46 0.56 -5.11
CA THR A 61 -14.42 0.61 -6.16
C THR A 61 -13.25 -0.30 -5.79
N ALA A 62 -12.82 -0.24 -4.54
CA ALA A 62 -11.72 -1.08 -4.05
C ALA A 62 -12.10 -2.57 -4.08
N GLN A 63 -13.32 -2.90 -3.68
CA GLN A 63 -13.80 -4.28 -3.69
C GLN A 63 -13.86 -4.83 -5.12
N ALA A 64 -14.34 -4.03 -6.07
CA ALA A 64 -14.35 -4.43 -7.48
C ALA A 64 -12.94 -4.63 -8.04
N ALA A 65 -12.01 -3.73 -7.72
CA ALA A 65 -10.61 -3.85 -8.11
C ALA A 65 -9.96 -5.11 -7.53
N LEU A 66 -10.26 -5.43 -6.28
CA LEU A 66 -9.78 -6.63 -5.62
C LEU A 66 -10.26 -7.89 -6.35
N GLN A 67 -11.54 -7.97 -6.67
CA GLN A 67 -12.10 -9.12 -7.36
C GLN A 67 -11.46 -9.33 -8.73
N VAL A 68 -11.30 -8.26 -9.51
CA VAL A 68 -10.65 -8.32 -10.83
C VAL A 68 -9.20 -8.79 -10.70
N ALA A 69 -8.46 -8.20 -9.78
CA ALA A 69 -7.03 -8.53 -9.61
C ALA A 69 -6.84 -9.98 -9.16
N LEU A 70 -7.64 -10.47 -8.24
CA LEU A 70 -7.57 -11.85 -7.80
C LEU A 70 -7.91 -12.83 -8.92
N SER A 71 -8.92 -12.51 -9.74
CA SER A 71 -9.29 -13.31 -10.89
C SER A 71 -8.17 -13.35 -11.93
N ASP A 72 -7.57 -12.19 -12.23
CA ASP A 72 -6.52 -12.09 -13.24
C ASP A 72 -5.25 -12.83 -12.83
N GLN A 73 -4.88 -12.79 -11.56
CA GLN A 73 -3.67 -13.47 -11.08
C GLN A 73 -3.83 -14.98 -10.98
N GLY A 74 -5.04 -15.46 -10.71
CA GLY A 74 -5.30 -16.89 -10.61
C GLY A 74 -4.51 -17.62 -9.53
N ASN A 75 -3.95 -16.90 -8.57
CA ASN A 75 -3.16 -17.47 -7.48
C ASN A 75 -4.03 -17.57 -6.22
N PRO A 76 -4.34 -18.79 -5.75
CA PRO A 76 -5.24 -18.96 -4.61
C PRO A 76 -4.68 -18.45 -3.28
N TRP A 77 -3.38 -18.21 -3.19
CA TRP A 77 -2.74 -17.67 -1.98
C TRP A 77 -2.93 -16.17 -1.83
N LEU A 78 -3.23 -15.46 -2.92
CA LEU A 78 -3.36 -14.02 -2.89
C LEU A 78 -4.63 -13.58 -2.18
N GLY A 79 -4.48 -12.54 -1.37
CA GLY A 79 -5.58 -11.85 -0.73
C GLY A 79 -5.19 -10.42 -0.44
N TYR A 80 -6.12 -9.67 0.09
CA TYR A 80 -5.91 -8.30 0.50
C TYR A 80 -5.03 -8.27 1.76
N VAL A 81 -3.93 -7.51 1.69
CA VAL A 81 -3.00 -7.38 2.84
C VAL A 81 -2.80 -5.93 3.27
N GLY A 82 -3.40 -4.96 2.62
CA GLY A 82 -3.28 -3.57 3.02
C GLY A 82 -3.52 -2.59 1.90
N ASP A 83 -3.11 -1.35 2.15
CA ASP A 83 -3.32 -0.22 1.26
C ASP A 83 -2.00 0.50 0.96
N TRP A 84 -2.02 1.27 -0.10
CA TRP A 84 -0.93 2.19 -0.41
C TRP A 84 -1.49 3.52 -0.89
N HIS A 85 -0.72 4.59 -0.69
CA HIS A 85 -1.01 5.86 -1.36
C HIS A 85 0.27 6.68 -1.54
N SER A 86 0.17 7.74 -2.33
CA SER A 86 1.28 8.63 -2.61
C SER A 86 1.06 9.98 -1.95
N HIS A 87 2.15 10.57 -1.47
CA HIS A 87 2.17 11.98 -1.06
C HIS A 87 2.99 12.75 -2.08
N PRO A 88 2.47 13.80 -2.70
CA PRO A 88 3.24 14.62 -3.65
C PRO A 88 4.39 15.38 -3.00
N GLY A 89 4.33 15.60 -1.69
CA GLY A 89 5.40 16.20 -0.92
C GLY A 89 6.35 15.17 -0.33
N ALA A 90 7.33 15.64 0.44
CA ALA A 90 8.32 14.78 1.08
C ALA A 90 7.81 14.14 2.38
N CYS A 91 6.55 14.32 2.72
CA CYS A 91 5.97 13.77 3.94
C CYS A 91 5.72 12.27 3.81
N GLY A 92 5.98 11.54 4.88
CA GLY A 92 5.63 10.13 4.98
C GLY A 92 4.24 9.93 5.61
N VAL A 93 4.08 8.82 6.31
CA VAL A 93 2.83 8.44 6.97
C VAL A 93 2.42 9.50 7.99
N SER A 94 1.21 10.04 7.85
CA SER A 94 0.65 10.98 8.81
C SER A 94 0.01 10.24 9.99
N SER A 95 -0.28 10.95 11.07
CA SER A 95 -1.03 10.37 12.19
C SER A 95 -2.43 9.93 11.77
N GLN A 96 -3.05 10.65 10.84
CA GLN A 96 -4.35 10.26 10.30
C GLN A 96 -4.25 8.97 9.46
N ASP A 97 -3.22 8.85 8.64
CA ASP A 97 -2.96 7.63 7.86
C ASP A 97 -2.80 6.44 8.80
N LEU A 98 -2.00 6.62 9.85
CA LEU A 98 -1.74 5.55 10.82
C LEU A 98 -3.03 5.14 11.54
N ALA A 99 -3.82 6.11 11.98
CA ALA A 99 -5.09 5.83 12.64
C ALA A 99 -6.07 5.09 11.72
N SER A 100 -6.13 5.48 10.46
CA SER A 100 -7.03 4.86 9.47
C SER A 100 -6.68 3.41 9.21
N ILE A 101 -5.40 3.12 8.99
CA ILE A 101 -4.99 1.73 8.71
C ILE A 101 -5.11 0.85 9.96
N GLN A 102 -4.86 1.41 11.14
CA GLN A 102 -5.03 0.66 12.38
C GLN A 102 -6.52 0.34 12.62
N HIS A 103 -7.40 1.28 12.34
CA HIS A 103 -8.84 1.06 12.43
C HIS A 103 -9.29 -0.06 11.48
N ALA A 104 -8.84 -0.04 10.24
CA ALA A 104 -9.13 -1.10 9.28
C ALA A 104 -8.58 -2.45 9.74
N SER A 105 -7.37 -2.46 10.27
CA SER A 105 -6.75 -3.67 10.82
C SER A 105 -7.59 -4.27 11.96
N ASP A 106 -8.06 -3.43 12.86
CA ASP A 106 -8.90 -3.86 13.98
C ASP A 106 -10.23 -4.45 13.49
N GLN A 107 -10.83 -3.84 12.46
CA GLN A 107 -12.08 -4.33 11.88
C GLN A 107 -11.92 -5.68 11.17
N TYR A 108 -10.79 -5.89 10.49
CA TYR A 108 -10.50 -7.16 9.81
C TYR A 108 -9.90 -8.20 10.76
N ASP A 109 -9.61 -7.81 11.99
CA ASP A 109 -8.98 -8.66 13.00
C ASP A 109 -7.70 -9.32 12.49
N GLN A 110 -6.90 -8.54 11.77
CA GLN A 110 -5.58 -8.98 11.31
C GLN A 110 -4.68 -7.76 11.04
N PRO A 111 -3.36 -7.94 11.11
CA PRO A 111 -2.44 -6.86 10.73
C PRO A 111 -2.59 -6.51 9.26
N LEU A 112 -2.46 -5.23 8.95
CA LEU A 112 -2.47 -4.73 7.59
C LEU A 112 -1.20 -3.92 7.31
N VAL A 113 -0.83 -3.86 6.05
CA VAL A 113 0.31 -3.08 5.57
C VAL A 113 -0.20 -1.76 5.01
N LEU A 114 0.52 -0.68 5.31
CA LEU A 114 0.37 0.60 4.62
C LEU A 114 1.70 0.98 4.00
N LEU A 115 1.70 1.28 2.72
CA LEU A 115 2.86 1.81 2.01
C LEU A 115 2.54 3.22 1.54
N VAL A 116 3.38 4.19 1.91
CA VAL A 116 3.22 5.58 1.48
C VAL A 116 4.43 6.00 0.67
N HIS A 117 4.21 6.31 -0.59
CA HIS A 117 5.23 6.78 -1.52
C HIS A 117 5.44 8.28 -1.32
N ARG A 118 6.67 8.69 -1.11
CA ARG A 118 7.07 10.07 -0.87
C ARG A 118 7.62 10.68 -2.16
N ALA A 119 7.60 12.01 -2.22
CA ALA A 119 8.16 12.74 -3.36
C ALA A 119 9.65 12.48 -3.59
N ASP A 120 10.39 12.13 -2.52
CA ASP A 120 11.82 11.79 -2.63
C ASP A 120 12.07 10.36 -3.14
N GLY A 121 11.01 9.63 -3.47
CA GLY A 121 11.11 8.26 -3.99
C GLY A 121 11.19 7.18 -2.92
N LEU A 122 11.32 7.56 -1.66
CA LEU A 122 11.28 6.58 -0.57
C LEU A 122 9.83 6.16 -0.30
N VAL A 123 9.68 4.96 0.23
CA VAL A 123 8.38 4.44 0.66
C VAL A 123 8.45 4.20 2.16
N GLU A 124 7.56 4.83 2.89
CA GLU A 124 7.40 4.53 4.30
C GLU A 124 6.42 3.37 4.44
N ALA A 125 6.81 2.34 5.20
CA ALA A 125 6.03 1.13 5.40
C ALA A 125 5.59 1.05 6.85
N VAL A 126 4.34 0.64 7.04
CA VAL A 126 3.75 0.36 8.35
C VAL A 126 3.10 -1.01 8.29
N VAL A 127 3.33 -1.82 9.32
CA VAL A 127 2.53 -3.01 9.60
C VAL A 127 1.83 -2.76 10.91
N THR A 128 0.50 -2.83 10.91
CA THR A 128 -0.30 -2.45 12.07
C THR A 128 -0.11 -3.41 13.25
N GLU A 129 -0.39 -2.89 14.43
CA GLU A 129 -0.32 -3.68 15.65
C GLU A 129 -1.49 -4.66 15.74
N SER A 130 -1.21 -5.85 16.27
CA SER A 130 -2.23 -6.84 16.62
C SER A 130 -1.86 -7.49 17.94
N ALA A 131 -2.74 -8.36 18.46
CA ALA A 131 -2.50 -9.06 19.74
C ALA A 131 -1.20 -9.86 19.74
N SER A 132 -0.75 -10.34 18.58
CA SER A 132 0.45 -11.18 18.45
C SER A 132 1.58 -10.51 17.71
N HIS A 133 1.43 -9.23 17.35
CA HIS A 133 2.37 -8.57 16.46
C HIS A 133 2.52 -7.09 16.83
N PRO A 134 3.75 -6.59 17.09
CA PRO A 134 3.94 -5.18 17.39
C PRO A 134 3.79 -4.32 16.13
N LEU A 135 3.55 -3.04 16.34
CA LEU A 135 3.60 -2.05 15.26
C LEU A 135 5.02 -2.02 14.69
N ILE A 136 5.12 -2.10 13.36
CA ILE A 136 6.39 -1.97 12.65
C ILE A 136 6.30 -0.77 11.74
N ARG A 137 7.34 0.06 11.74
CA ARG A 137 7.50 1.20 10.83
C ARG A 137 8.92 1.23 10.31
N GLY A 138 9.08 1.62 9.05
CA GLY A 138 10.40 1.77 8.46
C GLY A 138 10.32 2.37 7.07
N LEU A 139 11.48 2.67 6.52
CA LEU A 139 11.61 3.15 5.14
C LEU A 139 12.14 2.02 4.28
N ILE A 140 11.56 1.86 3.11
CA ILE A 140 12.07 0.97 2.09
C ILE A 140 12.48 1.79 0.88
N PRO A 141 13.51 1.36 0.12
CA PRO A 141 13.86 2.04 -1.10
C PRO A 141 12.67 1.97 -2.05
N GLY A 142 12.27 3.12 -2.57
CA GLY A 142 11.41 3.12 -3.74
C GLY A 142 12.19 2.50 -4.90
N THR A 143 11.51 2.06 -5.93
CA THR A 143 12.23 1.71 -7.12
C THR A 143 12.85 2.96 -7.69
N SER A 144 14.10 3.03 -7.55
CA SER A 144 14.84 3.77 -8.48
C SER A 144 14.78 3.03 -9.77
N GLY A 145 14.28 3.20 -10.77
CA GLY A 145 14.40 2.47 -12.02
C GLY A 145 15.84 2.06 -12.39
N LYS A 146 16.64 1.90 -11.42
CA LYS A 146 17.99 1.45 -11.47
C LYS A 146 18.06 0.23 -10.63
N ALA A 147 17.75 -0.87 -11.25
CA ALA A 147 18.57 -2.00 -10.97
C ALA A 147 19.99 -1.52 -11.16
N THR A 148 20.54 -0.96 -10.19
CA THR A 148 21.97 -0.94 -10.14
C THR A 148 22.39 -2.34 -9.93
N THR A 149 22.81 -2.89 -10.90
CA THR A 149 23.87 -3.86 -10.87
C THR A 149 24.75 -3.75 -9.64
#